data_388b8db57f0652a3f1b79ab4c0d4b7c9
#
_entry.id   388b8db57f0652a3f1b79ab4c0d4b7c9
#
_cell.length_a   1.000
_cell.length_b   1.000
_cell.length_c   1.000
_cell.angle_alpha   90.00
_cell.angle_beta   90.00
_cell.angle_gamma   90.00
#
_symmetry.space_group_name_H-M   'P 1'
#
loop_
_entity.id
_entity.type
_entity.pdbx_description
1 polymer ?
#
loop_
_entity_poly.entity_id
_entity_poly.type
_entity_poly.pdbx_seq_one_letter_code
_entity_poly.pdbx_strand_id
1 'polypeptide(L)'
;NMLKIMLIRHFATPGNEKRQYIGSTDEVLSEKTAFLKRSYPIPEYIIASPMKRCVQTAKRIWGTDLSGCPIVLEPLMRECDFGQFEGKTYEQLKKNAAYIKWLKSGGITAFPGGEDQEEFRKRCVEGMKKQVRFLIARHVKYAAFVVHGGTIMAVMHALYEEKKDFYNWQVENGSGYLVSVSEKEWENGIELLKNAEKRSGR
;
A
#
# COMPACT_ATOMS: atom_id res chain seq x y z
N ASN A 1 22.23 -0.85 -12.73
CA ASN A 1 20.87 -1.16 -13.18
C ASN A 1 19.83 -0.62 -12.21
N MET A 2 18.70 -0.20 -12.77
CA MET A 2 17.59 0.36 -11.99
C MET A 2 16.39 -0.56 -12.07
N LEU A 3 15.79 -0.84 -10.92
CA LEU A 3 14.50 -1.49 -10.82
C LEU A 3 13.43 -0.41 -10.69
N LYS A 4 12.42 -0.41 -11.54
CA LYS A 4 11.27 0.48 -11.45
C LYS A 4 10.14 -0.25 -10.72
N ILE A 5 9.51 0.43 -9.78
CA ILE A 5 8.41 -0.11 -8.98
C ILE A 5 7.24 0.87 -9.03
N MET A 6 6.07 0.36 -9.42
CA MET A 6 4.82 1.12 -9.31
C MET A 6 4.10 0.67 -8.03
N LEU A 7 3.99 1.56 -7.06
CA LEU A 7 3.22 1.31 -5.84
C LEU A 7 1.79 1.80 -6.09
N ILE A 8 0.81 0.91 -6.09
CA ILE A 8 -0.59 1.24 -6.37
C ILE A 8 -1.45 0.96 -5.14
N ARG A 9 -2.24 1.94 -4.73
CA ARG A 9 -3.31 1.72 -3.76
C ARG A 9 -4.48 1.04 -4.45
N HIS A 10 -5.00 -0.03 -3.87
CA HIS A 10 -6.15 -0.77 -4.42
C HIS A 10 -7.32 0.17 -4.75
N PHE A 11 -8.21 -0.27 -5.61
CA PHE A 11 -9.45 0.45 -5.92
C PHE A 11 -10.37 0.51 -4.69
N ALA A 12 -11.37 1.36 -4.75
CA ALA A 12 -12.25 1.61 -3.62
C ALA A 12 -13.13 0.41 -3.27
N THR A 13 -13.33 0.20 -1.97
CA THR A 13 -14.31 -0.72 -1.40
C THR A 13 -15.53 0.08 -0.95
N PRO A 14 -16.65 -0.58 -0.65
CA PRO A 14 -17.82 0.12 -0.07
C PRO A 14 -17.45 0.90 1.20
N GLY A 15 -16.58 0.33 2.05
CA GLY A 15 -16.11 1.01 3.25
C GLY A 15 -15.29 2.26 2.95
N ASN A 16 -14.42 2.22 1.93
CA ASN A 16 -13.66 3.40 1.49
C ASN A 16 -14.61 4.52 1.03
N GLU A 17 -15.64 4.16 0.26
CA GLU A 17 -16.62 5.14 -0.22
C GLU A 17 -17.38 5.80 0.92
N LYS A 18 -17.64 5.07 2.00
CA LYS A 18 -18.30 5.57 3.21
C LYS A 18 -17.32 6.24 4.18
N ARG A 19 -16.06 6.30 3.85
CA ARG A 19 -14.98 6.84 4.70
C ARG A 19 -14.85 6.12 6.05
N GLN A 20 -15.06 4.81 6.02
CA GLN A 20 -14.84 3.93 7.17
C GLN A 20 -13.35 3.55 7.26
N TYR A 21 -12.89 3.28 8.48
CA TYR A 21 -11.58 2.68 8.69
C TYR A 21 -11.63 1.21 8.26
N ILE A 22 -10.96 0.87 7.19
CA ILE A 22 -10.91 -0.49 6.65
C ILE A 22 -9.45 -0.95 6.62
N GLY A 23 -9.09 -1.81 7.54
CA GLY A 23 -7.75 -2.38 7.64
C GLY A 23 -7.76 -3.90 7.57
N SER A 24 -8.02 -4.56 8.69
CA SER A 24 -8.09 -6.01 8.79
C SER A 24 -9.37 -6.60 8.17
N THR A 25 -10.39 -5.79 7.97
CA THR A 25 -11.62 -6.22 7.30
C THR A 25 -11.34 -6.54 5.84
N ASP A 26 -11.70 -7.75 5.40
CA ASP A 26 -11.38 -8.23 4.06
C ASP A 26 -12.52 -7.96 3.08
N GLU A 27 -12.81 -6.68 2.83
CA GLU A 27 -13.84 -6.27 1.88
C GLU A 27 -13.43 -6.53 0.43
N VAL A 28 -14.42 -6.87 -0.39
CA VAL A 28 -14.27 -6.87 -1.85
C VAL A 28 -14.41 -5.45 -2.40
N LEU A 29 -13.97 -5.24 -3.63
CA LEU A 29 -14.10 -3.96 -4.31
C LEU A 29 -15.55 -3.56 -4.52
N SER A 30 -15.81 -2.27 -4.49
CA SER A 30 -17.10 -1.70 -4.87
C SER A 30 -17.43 -2.03 -6.33
N GLU A 31 -18.70 -2.32 -6.62
CA GLU A 31 -19.15 -2.68 -7.97
C GLU A 31 -18.82 -1.60 -9.01
N LYS A 32 -18.90 -0.33 -8.64
CA LYS A 32 -18.56 0.78 -9.56
C LYS A 32 -17.14 0.73 -10.06
N THR A 33 -16.22 0.07 -9.32
CA THR A 33 -14.80 -0.02 -9.75
C THR A 33 -14.65 -0.88 -11.01
N ALA A 34 -15.65 -1.69 -11.36
CA ALA A 34 -15.64 -2.47 -12.61
C ALA A 34 -15.58 -1.58 -13.85
N PHE A 35 -16.03 -0.33 -13.75
CA PHE A 35 -16.09 0.62 -14.86
C PHE A 35 -14.90 1.57 -14.90
N LEU A 36 -13.99 1.47 -13.93
CA LEU A 36 -12.79 2.32 -13.90
C LEU A 36 -11.84 1.91 -15.02
N LYS A 37 -11.35 2.93 -15.73
CA LYS A 37 -10.31 2.75 -16.76
C LYS A 37 -8.99 3.28 -16.21
N ARG A 38 -8.19 2.37 -15.71
CA ARG A 38 -6.83 2.67 -15.24
C ARG A 38 -5.86 1.81 -16.03
N SER A 39 -4.83 2.46 -16.57
CA SER A 39 -3.84 1.78 -17.38
C SER A 39 -2.46 1.95 -16.75
N TYR A 40 -1.85 0.82 -16.43
CA TYR A 40 -0.47 0.76 -15.97
C TYR A 40 0.27 -0.24 -16.85
N PRO A 41 1.56 0.00 -17.16
CA PRO A 41 2.34 -0.96 -17.93
C PRO A 41 2.29 -2.35 -17.31
N ILE A 42 2.36 -3.37 -18.13
CA ILE A 42 2.34 -4.77 -17.67
C ILE A 42 3.67 -5.06 -16.96
N PRO A 43 3.65 -5.40 -15.66
CA PRO A 43 4.89 -5.67 -14.93
C PRO A 43 5.39 -7.10 -15.15
N GLU A 44 6.66 -7.33 -14.86
CA GLU A 44 7.24 -8.68 -14.85
C GLU A 44 6.76 -9.49 -13.64
N TYR A 45 6.50 -8.80 -12.51
CA TYR A 45 5.93 -9.37 -11.28
C TYR A 45 4.93 -8.40 -10.67
N ILE A 46 3.87 -8.95 -10.10
CA ILE A 46 2.95 -8.23 -9.22
C ILE A 46 3.19 -8.72 -7.81
N ILE A 47 3.45 -7.78 -6.90
CA ILE A 47 3.49 -8.06 -5.46
C ILE A 47 2.20 -7.48 -4.89
N ALA A 48 1.45 -8.26 -4.15
CA ALA A 48 0.16 -7.79 -3.62
C ALA A 48 -0.02 -8.16 -2.16
N SER A 49 -0.70 -7.29 -1.41
CA SER A 49 -1.30 -7.69 -0.15
C SER A 49 -2.28 -8.84 -0.42
N PRO A 50 -2.39 -9.82 0.48
CA PRO A 50 -3.30 -10.95 0.27
C PRO A 50 -4.79 -10.59 0.41
N MET A 51 -5.09 -9.35 0.83
CA MET A 51 -6.48 -8.92 0.97
C MET A 51 -7.18 -8.91 -0.39
N LYS A 52 -8.46 -9.33 -0.40
CA LYS A 52 -9.23 -9.47 -1.65
C LYS A 52 -9.21 -8.21 -2.50
N ARG A 53 -9.35 -7.03 -1.90
CA ARG A 53 -9.36 -5.75 -2.61
C ARG A 53 -8.08 -5.50 -3.41
N CYS A 54 -6.94 -5.97 -2.92
CA CYS A 54 -5.65 -5.81 -3.61
C CYS A 54 -5.53 -6.79 -4.79
N VAL A 55 -5.87 -8.05 -4.58
CA VAL A 55 -5.84 -9.06 -5.65
C VAL A 55 -6.85 -8.74 -6.74
N GLN A 56 -8.06 -8.31 -6.37
CA GLN A 56 -9.08 -7.91 -7.33
C GLN A 56 -8.64 -6.70 -8.15
N THR A 57 -7.99 -5.72 -7.53
CA THR A 57 -7.45 -4.55 -8.23
C THR A 57 -6.43 -4.97 -9.29
N ALA A 58 -5.50 -5.86 -8.93
CA ALA A 58 -4.52 -6.37 -9.89
C ALA A 58 -5.21 -7.03 -11.10
N LYS A 59 -6.21 -7.85 -10.84
CA LYS A 59 -6.97 -8.52 -11.91
C LYS A 59 -7.74 -7.54 -12.79
N ARG A 60 -8.26 -6.46 -12.22
CA ARG A 60 -8.95 -5.42 -12.99
C ARG A 60 -8.03 -4.62 -13.89
N ILE A 61 -6.81 -4.37 -13.43
CA ILE A 61 -5.81 -3.61 -14.21
C ILE A 61 -5.21 -4.45 -15.33
N TRP A 62 -4.80 -5.69 -15.03
CA TRP A 62 -4.00 -6.50 -15.95
C TRP A 62 -4.72 -7.75 -16.49
N GLY A 63 -5.98 -7.96 -16.11
CA GLY A 63 -6.79 -9.09 -16.57
C GLY A 63 -6.91 -10.18 -15.51
N THR A 64 -8.01 -10.92 -15.58
CA THR A 64 -8.37 -11.94 -14.57
C THR A 64 -7.44 -13.14 -14.57
N ASP A 65 -6.80 -13.40 -15.69
CA ASP A 65 -5.92 -14.54 -15.87
C ASP A 65 -4.53 -14.32 -15.25
N LEU A 66 -3.96 -13.13 -15.39
CA LEU A 66 -2.61 -12.79 -14.93
C LEU A 66 -1.52 -13.79 -15.42
N SER A 67 -1.80 -14.56 -16.46
CA SER A 67 -0.95 -15.66 -16.92
C SER A 67 0.45 -15.23 -17.38
N GLY A 68 0.57 -14.01 -17.89
CA GLY A 68 1.85 -13.46 -18.31
C GLY A 68 2.58 -12.69 -17.20
N CYS A 69 2.00 -12.67 -15.98
CA CYS A 69 2.50 -11.83 -14.91
C CYS A 69 2.30 -12.52 -13.56
N PRO A 70 3.35 -13.18 -13.02
CA PRO A 70 3.25 -13.83 -11.73
C PRO A 70 2.86 -12.88 -10.62
N ILE A 71 1.93 -13.30 -9.76
CA ILE A 71 1.54 -12.59 -8.56
C ILE A 71 2.15 -13.25 -7.34
N VAL A 72 2.80 -12.44 -6.48
CA VAL A 72 3.36 -12.87 -5.21
C VAL A 72 2.61 -12.15 -4.11
N LEU A 73 2.05 -12.90 -3.18
CA LEU A 73 1.33 -12.33 -2.04
C LEU A 73 2.30 -12.05 -0.90
N GLU A 74 2.23 -10.84 -0.34
CA GLU A 74 3.09 -10.41 0.76
C GLU A 74 2.25 -10.01 1.98
N PRO A 75 2.06 -10.92 2.94
CA PRO A 75 1.25 -10.64 4.13
C PRO A 75 1.76 -9.49 5.00
N LEU A 76 3.06 -9.23 5.00
CA LEU A 76 3.65 -8.12 5.78
C LEU A 76 3.19 -6.75 5.30
N MET A 77 2.70 -6.65 4.07
CA MET A 77 2.26 -5.38 3.48
C MET A 77 0.74 -5.16 3.57
N ARG A 78 0.05 -5.90 4.45
CA ARG A 78 -1.36 -5.66 4.74
C ARG A 78 -1.54 -4.29 5.39
N GLU A 79 -2.76 -3.75 5.26
CA GLU A 79 -3.15 -2.53 5.96
C GLU A 79 -3.08 -2.71 7.48
N CYS A 80 -3.06 -1.59 8.19
CA CYS A 80 -3.10 -1.56 9.64
C CYS A 80 -4.40 -2.18 10.14
N ASP A 81 -4.30 -2.95 11.22
CA ASP A 81 -5.48 -3.41 11.94
C ASP A 81 -5.96 -2.25 12.82
N PHE A 82 -7.11 -1.68 12.47
CA PHE A 82 -7.68 -0.54 13.17
C PHE A 82 -8.46 -0.94 14.44
N GLY A 83 -8.48 -2.22 14.79
CA GLY A 83 -9.10 -2.70 16.02
C GLY A 83 -10.54 -2.26 16.18
N GLN A 84 -10.85 -1.59 17.29
CA GLN A 84 -12.20 -1.12 17.59
C GLN A 84 -12.72 -0.06 16.61
N PHE A 85 -11.85 0.55 15.84
CA PHE A 85 -12.26 1.56 14.84
C PHE A 85 -12.64 0.95 13.49
N GLU A 86 -12.39 -0.35 13.26
CA GLU A 86 -12.76 -1.04 12.02
C GLU A 86 -14.23 -0.85 11.67
N GLY A 87 -14.49 -0.48 10.41
CA GLY A 87 -15.85 -0.32 9.89
C GLY A 87 -16.57 0.93 10.35
N LYS A 88 -15.92 1.82 11.08
CA LYS A 88 -16.51 3.04 11.62
C LYS A 88 -15.96 4.28 10.93
N THR A 89 -16.81 5.32 10.85
CA THR A 89 -16.46 6.62 10.29
C THR A 89 -16.02 7.59 11.38
N TYR A 90 -15.41 8.71 10.97
CA TYR A 90 -15.13 9.82 11.88
C TYR A 90 -16.39 10.28 12.64
N GLU A 91 -17.52 10.42 11.93
CA GLU A 91 -18.78 10.84 12.54
C GLU A 91 -19.24 9.89 13.66
N GLN A 92 -19.05 8.59 13.48
CA GLN A 92 -19.38 7.58 14.48
C GLN A 92 -18.39 7.58 15.66
N LEU A 93 -17.15 7.99 15.43
CA LEU A 93 -16.08 7.92 16.41
C LEU A 93 -15.80 9.22 17.13
N LYS A 94 -16.21 10.36 16.60
CA LYS A 94 -15.81 11.69 17.11
C LYS A 94 -16.10 11.96 18.58
N LYS A 95 -17.08 11.25 19.16
CA LYS A 95 -17.41 11.35 20.59
C LYS A 95 -16.84 10.20 21.43
N ASN A 96 -16.17 9.26 20.79
CA ASN A 96 -15.56 8.11 21.49
C ASN A 96 -14.29 8.56 22.21
N ALA A 97 -14.18 8.27 23.50
CA ALA A 97 -13.05 8.71 24.33
C ALA A 97 -11.70 8.19 23.82
N ALA A 98 -11.65 6.92 23.41
CA ALA A 98 -10.43 6.32 22.89
C ALA A 98 -9.99 6.95 21.56
N TYR A 99 -10.97 7.26 20.70
CA TYR A 99 -10.71 7.91 19.42
C TYR A 99 -10.20 9.34 19.61
N ILE A 100 -10.82 10.10 20.53
CA ILE A 100 -10.39 11.46 20.87
C ILE A 100 -8.96 11.43 21.39
N LYS A 101 -8.63 10.49 22.27
CA LYS A 101 -7.28 10.30 22.79
C LYS A 101 -6.29 10.00 21.67
N TRP A 102 -6.67 9.13 20.75
CA TRP A 102 -5.85 8.78 19.58
C TRP A 102 -5.59 10.01 18.70
N LEU A 103 -6.63 10.80 18.40
CA LEU A 103 -6.49 12.05 17.62
C LEU A 103 -5.57 13.04 18.31
N LYS A 104 -5.70 13.21 19.63
CA LYS A 104 -4.86 14.13 20.42
C LYS A 104 -3.40 13.72 20.43
N SER A 105 -3.12 12.44 20.26
CA SER A 105 -1.75 11.94 20.13
C SER A 105 -1.13 12.23 18.75
N GLY A 106 -1.90 12.81 17.83
CA GLY A 106 -1.49 12.97 16.43
C GLY A 106 -1.57 11.64 15.65
N GLY A 107 -2.39 10.69 16.11
CA GLY A 107 -2.52 9.38 15.48
C GLY A 107 -1.34 8.45 15.72
N ILE A 108 -0.57 8.69 16.77
CA ILE A 108 0.67 7.93 17.05
C ILE A 108 0.42 6.70 17.93
N THR A 109 -0.53 6.79 18.85
CA THR A 109 -0.81 5.69 19.77
C THR A 109 -1.44 4.48 19.07
N ALA A 110 -1.33 3.30 19.69
CA ALA A 110 -1.94 2.08 19.16
C ALA A 110 -3.46 2.22 19.05
N PHE A 111 -4.05 1.57 18.05
CA PHE A 111 -5.50 1.46 17.93
C PHE A 111 -6.02 0.53 19.03
N PRO A 112 -7.07 0.91 19.78
CA PRO A 112 -7.63 0.03 20.81
C PRO A 112 -8.06 -1.33 20.23
N GLY A 113 -7.50 -2.42 20.77
CA GLY A 113 -7.76 -3.76 20.25
C GLY A 113 -7.15 -4.04 18.88
N GLY A 114 -6.34 -3.13 18.38
CA GLY A 114 -5.71 -3.24 17.08
C GLY A 114 -4.19 -3.18 17.16
N GLU A 115 -3.62 -2.76 16.07
CA GLU A 115 -2.18 -2.78 15.86
C GLU A 115 -1.51 -1.50 16.37
N ASP A 116 -0.29 -1.64 16.90
CA ASP A 116 0.57 -0.50 17.18
C ASP A 116 1.06 0.13 15.88
N GLN A 117 1.07 1.46 15.81
CA GLN A 117 1.46 2.21 14.62
C GLN A 117 2.91 1.94 14.21
N GLU A 118 3.82 1.91 15.17
CA GLU A 118 5.23 1.68 14.90
C GLU A 118 5.48 0.26 14.38
N GLU A 119 4.83 -0.73 14.99
CA GLU A 119 4.92 -2.13 14.53
C GLU A 119 4.34 -2.31 13.13
N PHE A 120 3.21 -1.65 12.85
CA PHE A 120 2.62 -1.63 11.50
C PHE A 120 3.61 -1.11 10.47
N ARG A 121 4.19 0.06 10.71
CA ARG A 121 5.15 0.68 9.79
C ARG A 121 6.37 -0.21 9.59
N LYS A 122 6.89 -0.78 10.65
CA LYS A 122 8.04 -1.68 10.63
C LYS A 122 7.79 -2.92 9.77
N ARG A 123 6.62 -3.59 9.93
CA ARG A 123 6.33 -4.77 9.12
C ARG A 123 6.12 -4.45 7.64
N CYS A 124 5.50 -3.31 7.32
CA CYS A 124 5.36 -2.86 5.92
C CYS A 124 6.73 -2.64 5.27
N VAL A 125 7.64 -1.98 5.97
CA VAL A 125 9.00 -1.73 5.49
C VAL A 125 9.76 -3.06 5.31
N GLU A 126 9.62 -3.98 6.26
CA GLU A 126 10.21 -5.31 6.17
C GLU A 126 9.71 -6.06 4.93
N GLY A 127 8.40 -6.04 4.70
CA GLY A 127 7.79 -6.64 3.50
C GLY A 127 8.31 -6.02 2.21
N MET A 128 8.41 -4.69 2.18
CA MET A 128 8.95 -3.97 1.03
C MET A 128 10.39 -4.39 0.74
N LYS A 129 11.25 -4.36 1.74
CA LYS A 129 12.67 -4.73 1.59
C LYS A 129 12.82 -6.19 1.12
N LYS A 130 12.05 -7.09 1.70
CA LYS A 130 12.04 -8.50 1.31
C LYS A 130 11.71 -8.64 -0.18
N GLN A 131 10.69 -7.96 -0.64
CA GLN A 131 10.26 -8.07 -2.04
C GLN A 131 11.21 -7.35 -3.01
N VAL A 132 11.79 -6.24 -2.61
CA VAL A 132 12.81 -5.57 -3.44
C VAL A 132 14.02 -6.50 -3.64
N ARG A 133 14.49 -7.15 -2.58
CA ARG A 133 15.60 -8.13 -2.70
C ARG A 133 15.23 -9.30 -3.60
N PHE A 134 14.00 -9.80 -3.48
CA PHE A 134 13.47 -10.86 -4.34
C PHE A 134 13.53 -10.45 -5.83
N LEU A 135 13.09 -9.23 -6.12
CA LEU A 135 13.05 -8.69 -7.49
C LEU A 135 14.45 -8.44 -8.04
N ILE A 136 15.34 -7.88 -7.24
CA ILE A 136 16.75 -7.65 -7.64
C ILE A 136 17.42 -9.00 -7.97
N ALA A 137 17.24 -10.00 -7.13
CA ALA A 137 17.85 -11.33 -7.35
C ALA A 137 17.40 -11.99 -8.66
N ARG A 138 16.24 -11.60 -9.18
CA ARG A 138 15.68 -12.09 -10.43
C ARG A 138 15.91 -11.18 -11.62
N HIS A 139 16.69 -10.13 -11.42
CA HIS A 139 17.00 -9.13 -12.46
C HIS A 139 15.74 -8.49 -13.06
N VAL A 140 14.71 -8.33 -12.26
CA VAL A 140 13.46 -7.68 -12.68
C VAL A 140 13.73 -6.20 -12.94
N LYS A 141 13.16 -5.68 -14.02
CA LYS A 141 13.30 -4.27 -14.40
C LYS A 141 12.09 -3.43 -14.03
N TYR A 142 10.92 -4.04 -14.02
CA TYR A 142 9.68 -3.35 -13.65
C TYR A 142 8.74 -4.30 -12.92
N ALA A 143 8.29 -3.88 -11.76
CA ALA A 143 7.32 -4.59 -10.94
C ALA A 143 6.23 -3.62 -10.46
N ALA A 144 5.05 -4.16 -10.17
CA ALA A 144 3.97 -3.39 -9.57
C ALA A 144 3.59 -4.00 -8.22
N PHE A 145 3.36 -3.13 -7.25
CA PHE A 145 2.85 -3.51 -5.93
C PHE A 145 1.41 -3.00 -5.83
N VAL A 146 0.48 -3.86 -5.46
CA VAL A 146 -0.91 -3.47 -5.20
C VAL A 146 -1.18 -3.67 -3.72
N VAL A 147 -1.25 -2.57 -3.01
CA VAL A 147 -1.26 -2.53 -1.54
C VAL A 147 -2.27 -1.48 -1.03
N HIS A 148 -2.07 -0.99 0.16
CA HIS A 148 -2.99 -0.11 0.89
C HIS A 148 -2.41 1.29 1.07
N GLY A 149 -3.30 2.25 1.35
CA GLY A 149 -2.88 3.64 1.57
C GLY A 149 -1.87 3.78 2.71
N GLY A 150 -2.14 3.15 3.85
CA GLY A 150 -1.23 3.18 4.99
C GLY A 150 0.10 2.48 4.71
N THR A 151 0.06 1.39 3.95
CA THR A 151 1.27 0.66 3.52
C THR A 151 2.17 1.56 2.67
N ILE A 152 1.60 2.27 1.70
CA ILE A 152 2.35 3.20 0.84
C ILE A 152 2.97 4.32 1.68
N MET A 153 2.20 4.92 2.57
CA MET A 153 2.70 5.96 3.46
C MET A 153 3.86 5.47 4.33
N ALA A 154 3.74 4.27 4.90
CA ALA A 154 4.79 3.68 5.74
C ALA A 154 6.09 3.44 4.96
N VAL A 155 5.98 2.84 3.79
CA VAL A 155 7.12 2.51 2.94
C VAL A 155 7.82 3.77 2.43
N MET A 156 7.06 4.72 1.91
CA MET A 156 7.62 5.97 1.39
C MET A 156 8.24 6.82 2.48
N HIS A 157 7.59 6.93 3.63
CA HIS A 157 8.13 7.68 4.76
C HIS A 157 9.47 7.13 5.25
N ALA A 158 9.60 5.81 5.30
CA ALA A 158 10.80 5.16 5.83
C ALA A 158 11.95 5.08 4.81
N LEU A 159 11.66 4.84 3.54
CA LEU A 159 12.67 4.45 2.55
C LEU A 159 12.95 5.50 1.47
N TYR A 160 12.12 6.52 1.32
CA TYR A 160 12.36 7.50 0.28
C TYR A 160 13.63 8.32 0.57
N GLU A 161 14.35 8.66 -0.50
CA GLU A 161 15.62 9.37 -0.42
C GLU A 161 15.54 10.74 0.29
N GLU A 162 14.37 11.42 0.21
CA GLU A 162 14.10 12.67 0.90
C GLU A 162 13.06 12.46 1.99
N LYS A 163 13.31 13.03 3.18
CA LYS A 163 12.36 12.96 4.29
C LYS A 163 11.18 13.91 4.08
N LYS A 164 9.98 13.36 4.17
CA LYS A 164 8.71 14.11 4.14
C LYS A 164 7.81 13.60 5.24
N ASP A 165 6.80 14.40 5.61
CA ASP A 165 5.81 13.98 6.59
C ASP A 165 5.04 12.75 6.09
N PHE A 166 4.73 11.86 7.02
CA PHE A 166 4.06 10.59 6.72
C PHE A 166 2.80 10.80 5.87
N TYR A 167 1.93 11.73 6.26
CA TYR A 167 0.67 11.96 5.55
C TYR A 167 0.82 12.65 4.19
N ASN A 168 1.96 13.21 3.88
CA ASN A 168 2.23 13.77 2.56
C ASN A 168 2.29 12.69 1.47
N TRP A 169 2.43 11.44 1.86
CA TRP A 169 2.47 10.31 0.94
C TRP A 169 1.10 9.69 0.68
N GLN A 170 0.01 10.30 1.16
CA GLN A 170 -1.34 9.83 0.87
C GLN A 170 -1.63 9.85 -0.62
N VAL A 171 -2.33 8.81 -1.10
CA VAL A 171 -2.80 8.72 -2.48
C VAL A 171 -4.25 8.26 -2.50
N GLU A 172 -4.94 8.59 -3.58
CA GLU A 172 -6.30 8.13 -3.83
C GLU A 172 -6.32 6.65 -4.22
N ASN A 173 -7.46 6.00 -4.03
CA ASN A 173 -7.67 4.64 -4.53
C ASN A 173 -7.34 4.56 -6.02
N GLY A 174 -6.59 3.55 -6.42
CA GLY A 174 -6.17 3.34 -7.80
C GLY A 174 -4.96 4.15 -8.25
N SER A 175 -4.44 5.03 -7.40
CA SER A 175 -3.26 5.86 -7.67
C SER A 175 -2.08 5.42 -6.82
N GLY A 176 -0.92 5.97 -7.09
CA GLY A 176 0.27 5.67 -6.30
C GLY A 176 1.51 6.39 -6.80
N TYR A 177 2.66 5.76 -6.60
CA TYR A 177 3.97 6.33 -6.95
C TYR A 177 4.78 5.36 -7.78
N LEU A 178 5.33 5.88 -8.88
CA LEU A 178 6.40 5.20 -9.60
C LEU A 178 7.72 5.60 -8.93
N VAL A 179 8.49 4.63 -8.48
CA VAL A 179 9.79 4.85 -7.83
C VAL A 179 10.88 4.03 -8.51
N SER A 180 12.13 4.42 -8.29
CA SER A 180 13.30 3.71 -8.79
C SER A 180 14.12 3.16 -7.63
N VAL A 181 14.73 2.02 -7.86
CA VAL A 181 15.64 1.36 -6.92
C VAL A 181 16.96 1.12 -7.63
N SER A 182 18.06 1.59 -7.05
CA SER A 182 19.40 1.29 -7.54
C SER A 182 19.84 -0.06 -6.99
N GLU A 183 19.96 -1.06 -7.86
CA GLU A 183 20.39 -2.40 -7.46
C GLU A 183 21.74 -2.35 -6.74
N LYS A 184 22.67 -1.57 -7.29
CA LYS A 184 24.02 -1.40 -6.72
C LYS A 184 23.97 -0.83 -5.31
N GLU A 185 23.17 0.21 -5.09
CA GLU A 185 23.02 0.81 -3.75
C GLU A 185 22.45 -0.20 -2.76
N TRP A 186 21.42 -0.93 -3.16
CA TRP A 186 20.80 -1.96 -2.31
C TRP A 186 21.76 -3.08 -1.96
N GLU A 187 22.57 -3.52 -2.91
CA GLU A 187 23.64 -4.51 -2.69
C GLU A 187 24.68 -4.02 -1.68
N ASN A 188 24.90 -2.71 -1.62
CA ASN A 188 25.81 -2.07 -0.69
C ASN A 188 25.15 -1.61 0.62
N GLY A 189 23.92 -2.03 0.88
CA GLY A 189 23.20 -1.71 2.11
C GLY A 189 22.51 -0.34 2.12
N ILE A 190 22.51 0.38 0.99
CA ILE A 190 21.82 1.67 0.85
C ILE A 190 20.44 1.39 0.28
N GLU A 191 19.47 1.21 1.16
CA GLU A 191 18.11 0.74 0.82
C GLU A 191 17.15 1.91 0.67
N LEU A 192 17.24 2.62 -0.45
CA LEU A 192 16.44 3.81 -0.74
C LEU A 192 15.52 3.60 -1.93
N LEU A 193 14.36 4.26 -1.87
CA LEU A 193 13.45 4.48 -2.99
C LEU A 193 13.71 5.89 -3.52
N LYS A 194 13.79 6.04 -4.84
CA LYS A 194 14.22 7.28 -5.48
C LYS A 194 13.27 7.72 -6.59
N ASN A 195 13.36 8.99 -6.98
CA ASN A 195 12.70 9.56 -8.16
C ASN A 195 11.17 9.32 -8.18
N ALA A 196 10.50 9.56 -7.07
CA ALA A 196 9.06 9.33 -6.97
C ALA A 196 8.27 10.24 -7.92
N GLU A 197 7.39 9.62 -8.69
CA GLU A 197 6.44 10.31 -9.56
C GLU A 197 5.03 9.82 -9.21
N LYS A 198 4.13 10.75 -8.89
CA LYS A 198 2.74 10.40 -8.61
C LYS A 198 2.04 9.99 -9.90
N ARG A 199 1.32 8.87 -9.87
CA ARG A 199 0.64 8.30 -11.03
C ARG A 199 -0.79 7.91 -10.66
N SER A 200 -1.72 8.12 -11.58
CA SER A 200 -3.13 7.75 -11.41
C SER A 200 -3.58 6.62 -12.34
N GLY A 201 -2.80 6.33 -13.39
CA GLY A 201 -3.18 5.36 -14.43
C GLY A 201 -4.28 5.86 -15.37
N ARG A 202 -4.69 7.12 -15.26
CA ARG A 202 -5.70 7.74 -16.13
C ARG A 202 -5.11 8.14 -17.47
#